data_7d9142e19da5e0a74eb515f641ff2a6f
#
_entry.id   7d9142e19da5e0a74eb515f641ff2a6f
#
_cell.length_a   1.000
_cell.length_b   1.000
_cell.length_c   1.000
_cell.angle_alpha   90.00
_cell.angle_beta   90.00
_cell.angle_gamma   90.00
#
_symmetry.space_group_name_H-M   'P 1'
#
loop_
_entity.id
_entity.type
_entity.pdbx_description
1 polymer ?
#
loop_
_entity_poly.entity_id
_entity_poly.type
_entity_poly.pdbx_seq_one_letter_code
_entity_poly.pdbx_strand_id
1 'polypeptide(L)'
;MSAKANVFVATPCYGSWLSEDYFHSILDLQNLCREENIALRIQTLGQESLVTRARNTLVANFLDDKDATHLLFIDADIGFDAKLLL
;
A
#
# COMPACT_ATOMS: atom_id res chain seq x y z
N MET A 1 17.35 14.30 -1.59
CA MET A 1 18.02 13.00 -1.76
C MET A 1 17.02 12.00 -2.33
N SER A 2 17.39 11.27 -3.37
CA SER A 2 16.49 10.33 -4.00
C SER A 2 16.41 9.03 -3.18
N ALA A 3 15.24 8.43 -3.16
CA ALA A 3 15.02 7.18 -2.46
C ALA A 3 15.58 6.01 -3.26
N LYS A 4 15.97 4.92 -2.56
CA LYS A 4 16.41 3.67 -3.20
C LYS A 4 15.31 3.05 -4.04
N ALA A 5 14.08 3.12 -3.55
CA ALA A 5 12.90 2.58 -4.19
C ALA A 5 11.70 3.45 -3.83
N ASN A 6 10.67 3.34 -4.61
CA ASN A 6 9.43 4.07 -4.40
C ASN A 6 8.30 3.06 -4.44
N VAL A 7 7.82 2.65 -3.28
CA VAL A 7 6.84 1.57 -3.14
C VAL A 7 5.44 2.15 -3.09
N PHE A 8 4.57 1.62 -3.93
CA PHE A 8 3.16 1.99 -3.97
C PHE A 8 2.37 0.84 -3.32
N VAL A 9 1.82 1.08 -2.15
CA VAL A 9 0.96 0.11 -1.46
C VAL A 9 -0.48 0.37 -1.86
N ALA A 10 -1.10 -0.64 -2.46
CA ALA A 10 -2.47 -0.56 -2.94
C ALA A 10 -3.36 -1.42 -2.02
N THR A 11 -4.35 -0.80 -1.38
CA THR A 11 -5.21 -1.47 -0.42
C THR A 11 -6.67 -1.27 -0.79
N PRO A 12 -7.32 -2.29 -1.37
CA PRO A 12 -8.77 -2.22 -1.56
C PRO A 12 -9.46 -2.39 -0.20
N CYS A 13 -10.37 -1.47 0.12
CA CYS A 13 -11.07 -1.43 1.39
C CYS A 13 -12.56 -1.61 1.16
N TYR A 14 -13.02 -2.84 1.15
CA TYR A 14 -14.44 -3.12 0.95
C TYR A 14 -15.21 -2.68 2.18
N GLY A 15 -16.24 -1.85 1.99
CA GLY A 15 -16.98 -1.27 3.11
C GLY A 15 -16.29 -0.08 3.75
N SER A 16 -15.20 0.40 3.15
CA SER A 16 -14.48 1.61 3.58
C SER A 16 -13.94 1.53 5.01
N TRP A 17 -13.45 0.34 5.42
CA TRP A 17 -12.85 0.17 6.73
C TRP A 17 -11.52 -0.58 6.63
N LEU A 18 -10.70 -0.41 7.66
CA LEU A 18 -9.40 -1.09 7.81
C LEU A 18 -9.40 -1.84 9.14
N SER A 19 -8.74 -3.00 9.17
CA SER A 19 -8.56 -3.70 10.45
C SER A 19 -7.49 -2.99 11.30
N GLU A 20 -7.54 -3.21 12.60
CA GLU A 20 -6.54 -2.70 13.52
C GLU A 20 -5.16 -3.30 13.21
N ASP A 21 -5.13 -4.59 12.88
CA ASP A 21 -3.87 -5.26 12.54
C ASP A 21 -3.22 -4.64 11.30
N TYR A 22 -4.02 -4.35 10.27
CA TYR A 22 -3.52 -3.65 9.09
C TYR A 22 -2.97 -2.27 9.45
N PHE A 23 -3.71 -1.53 10.26
CA PHE A 23 -3.34 -0.17 10.65
C PHE A 23 -1.97 -0.16 11.32
N HIS A 24 -1.75 -1.04 12.31
CA HIS A 24 -0.47 -1.11 13.00
C HIS A 24 0.66 -1.57 12.07
N SER A 25 0.37 -2.53 11.19
CA SER A 25 1.37 -3.04 10.25
C SER A 25 1.82 -1.96 9.26
N ILE A 26 0.88 -1.14 8.80
CA ILE A 26 1.21 -0.05 7.87
C ILE A 26 2.06 1.01 8.57
N LEU A 27 1.77 1.34 9.83
CA LEU A 27 2.60 2.29 10.57
C LEU A 27 4.03 1.77 10.74
N ASP A 28 4.18 0.48 11.02
CA ASP A 28 5.51 -0.13 11.14
C ASP A 28 6.24 -0.10 9.80
N LEU A 29 5.53 -0.37 8.71
CA LEU A 29 6.11 -0.32 7.37
C LEU A 29 6.56 1.09 7.02
N GLN A 30 5.78 2.10 7.37
CA GLN A 30 6.13 3.49 7.12
C GLN A 30 7.41 3.87 7.85
N ASN A 31 7.53 3.48 9.11
CA ASN A 31 8.74 3.76 9.90
C ASN A 31 9.96 3.06 9.32
N LEU A 32 9.81 1.79 8.93
CA LEU A 32 10.91 1.02 8.38
C LEU A 32 11.37 1.59 7.03
N CYS A 33 10.43 1.99 6.18
CA CYS A 33 10.77 2.62 4.91
C CYS A 33 11.54 3.92 5.11
N ARG A 34 11.15 4.70 6.10
CA ARG A 34 11.87 5.93 6.41
C ARG A 34 13.30 5.65 6.82
N GLU A 35 13.52 4.63 7.66
CA GLU A 35 14.86 4.25 8.11
C GLU A 35 15.72 3.75 6.95
N GLU A 36 15.12 3.07 5.98
CA GLU A 36 15.84 2.48 4.86
C GLU A 36 15.90 3.38 3.63
N ASN A 37 15.45 4.62 3.75
CA ASN A 37 15.41 5.59 2.64
C ASN A 37 14.60 5.06 1.45
N ILE A 38 13.43 4.50 1.74
CA ILE A 38 12.49 4.00 0.73
C ILE A 38 11.27 4.92 0.76
N ALA A 39 10.91 5.48 -0.38
CA ALA A 39 9.70 6.28 -0.47
C ALA A 39 8.48 5.35 -0.47
N LEU A 40 7.46 5.72 0.27
CA LEU A 40 6.25 4.92 0.43
C LEU A 40 5.03 5.76 0.13
N ARG A 41 4.20 5.26 -0.76
CA ARG A 41 2.88 5.83 -1.02
C ARG A 41 1.84 4.76 -0.71
N ILE A 42 0.83 5.13 0.04
CA ILE A 42 -0.25 4.22 0.40
C ILE A 42 -1.53 4.76 -0.19
N GLN A 43 -2.21 3.95 -0.98
CA GLN A 43 -3.51 4.32 -1.52
C GLN A 43 -4.54 3.27 -1.13
N THR A 44 -5.59 3.74 -0.48
CA THR A 44 -6.75 2.91 -0.18
C THR A 44 -7.87 3.26 -1.16
N LEU A 45 -8.72 2.31 -1.44
CA LEU A 45 -9.90 2.55 -2.26
C LEU A 45 -11.10 1.90 -1.59
N GLY A 46 -11.96 2.75 -1.02
CA GLY A 46 -13.19 2.33 -0.39
C GLY A 46 -14.37 2.46 -1.32
N GLN A 47 -15.54 2.08 -0.84
CA GLN A 47 -16.82 2.28 -1.53
C GLN A 47 -16.96 1.54 -2.86
N GLU A 48 -16.02 0.63 -3.17
CA GLU A 48 -16.07 -0.19 -4.36
C GLU A 48 -16.61 -1.57 -3.97
N SER A 49 -17.69 -2.01 -4.62
CA SER A 49 -18.31 -3.30 -4.29
C SER A 49 -17.74 -4.46 -5.09
N LEU A 50 -17.04 -4.17 -6.19
CA LEU A 50 -16.47 -5.22 -7.04
C LEU A 50 -14.97 -5.30 -6.84
N VAL A 51 -14.49 -6.47 -6.43
CA VAL A 51 -13.08 -6.73 -6.18
C VAL A 51 -12.23 -6.40 -7.40
N THR A 52 -12.65 -6.87 -8.57
CA THR A 52 -11.90 -6.68 -9.81
C THR A 52 -11.77 -5.19 -10.15
N ARG A 53 -12.85 -4.42 -9.97
CA ARG A 53 -12.83 -3.00 -10.27
C ARG A 53 -11.88 -2.25 -9.35
N ALA A 54 -11.92 -2.55 -8.04
CA ALA A 54 -11.04 -1.90 -7.07
C ALA A 54 -9.57 -2.17 -7.41
N ARG A 55 -9.23 -3.42 -7.71
CA ARG A 55 -7.86 -3.78 -8.05
C ARG A 55 -7.41 -3.12 -9.34
N ASN A 56 -8.26 -3.10 -10.36
CA ASN A 56 -7.93 -2.48 -11.65
C ASN A 56 -7.71 -0.97 -11.50
N THR A 57 -8.51 -0.31 -10.68
CA THR A 57 -8.34 1.12 -10.42
C THR A 57 -7.01 1.39 -9.73
N LEU A 58 -6.65 0.57 -8.74
CA LEU A 58 -5.39 0.74 -8.02
C LEU A 58 -4.19 0.48 -8.92
N VAL A 59 -4.27 -0.52 -9.80
CA VAL A 59 -3.20 -0.78 -10.78
C VAL A 59 -3.06 0.41 -11.73
N ALA A 60 -4.17 0.96 -12.22
CA ALA A 60 -4.12 2.12 -13.10
C ALA A 60 -3.45 3.31 -12.41
N ASN A 61 -3.77 3.53 -11.13
CA ASN A 61 -3.17 4.62 -10.37
C ASN A 61 -1.66 4.41 -10.18
N PHE A 62 -1.25 3.17 -9.94
CA PHE A 62 0.17 2.84 -9.87
C PHE A 62 0.87 3.13 -11.19
N LEU A 63 0.27 2.73 -12.31
CA LEU A 63 0.88 2.93 -13.63
C LEU A 63 0.96 4.41 -13.99
N ASP A 64 0.06 5.24 -13.47
CA ASP A 64 0.08 6.68 -13.67
C ASP A 64 1.12 7.38 -12.80
N ASP A 65 1.60 6.73 -11.75
CA ASP A 65 2.61 7.30 -10.84
C ASP A 65 3.99 7.05 -11.44
N LYS A 66 4.56 8.07 -12.05
CA LYS A 66 5.83 7.95 -12.77
C LYS A 66 7.01 7.65 -11.85
N ASP A 67 6.88 7.97 -10.57
CA ASP A 67 7.96 7.78 -9.61
C ASP A 67 7.90 6.42 -8.93
N ALA A 68 6.77 5.74 -8.98
CA ALA A 68 6.61 4.45 -8.32
C ALA A 68 7.40 3.36 -9.04
N THR A 69 8.18 2.58 -8.28
CA THR A 69 9.00 1.51 -8.83
C THR A 69 8.46 0.13 -8.50
N HIS A 70 7.67 0.01 -7.43
CA HIS A 70 7.17 -1.28 -6.94
C HIS A 70 5.71 -1.14 -6.54
N LEU A 71 4.92 -2.14 -6.87
CA LEU A 71 3.52 -2.23 -6.47
C LEU A 71 3.36 -3.37 -5.48
N LEU A 72 2.71 -3.09 -4.36
CA LEU A 72 2.44 -4.07 -3.33
C LEU A 72 0.97 -4.01 -2.96
N PHE A 73 0.25 -5.11 -3.21
CA PHE A 73 -1.15 -5.23 -2.79
C PHE A 73 -1.24 -5.81 -1.40
N ILE A 74 -1.94 -5.12 -0.50
CA ILE A 74 -2.21 -5.60 0.85
C ILE A 74 -3.68 -5.36 1.14
N ASP A 75 -4.39 -6.43 1.47
CA ASP A 75 -5.81 -6.32 1.81
C ASP A 75 -5.99 -5.61 3.16
N ALA A 76 -7.11 -4.91 3.31
CA ALA A 76 -7.36 -4.04 4.45
C ALA A 76 -7.54 -4.78 5.79
N ASP A 77 -7.72 -6.11 5.75
CA ASP A 77 -7.94 -6.93 6.94
C ASP A 77 -6.74 -7.79 7.32
N ILE A 78 -5.59 -7.56 6.70
CA ILE A 78 -4.40 -8.38 6.90
C ILE A 78 -3.37 -7.64 7.76
N GLY A 79 -2.93 -8.31 8.83
CA GLY A 79 -1.73 -7.91 9.55
C GLY A 79 -0.51 -8.57 8.93
N PHE A 80 0.63 -7.90 8.96
CA PHE A 80 1.84 -8.42 8.35
C PHE A 80 3.07 -7.90 9.11
N ASP A 81 4.19 -8.59 8.93
CA ASP A 81 5.46 -8.16 9.48
C ASP A 81 6.19 -7.33 8.42
N ALA A 82 6.34 -6.03 8.67
CA ALA A 82 6.95 -5.12 7.71
C ALA A 82 8.38 -5.54 7.34
N LYS A 83 9.11 -6.15 8.27
CA LYS A 83 10.47 -6.58 8.02
C LYS A 83 10.57 -7.64 6.93
N LEU A 84 9.51 -8.43 6.74
CA LEU A 84 9.49 -9.48 5.73
C LEU A 84 9.25 -8.92 4.32
N LEU A 85 8.80 -7.68 4.21
CA LEU A 85 8.51 -7.06 2.92
C LEU A 85 9.70 -6.31 2.34
N LEU A 86 10.65 -5.97 3.16
CA LEU A 86 11.83 -5.21 2.75
C LEU A 86 13.09 -6.05 2.85
#